data_38ad6488f70b3c6d7dbf1f093454952d
#
_entry.id   38ad6488f70b3c6d7dbf1f093454952d
#
_cell.length_a   1.000
_cell.length_b   1.000
_cell.length_c   1.000
_cell.angle_alpha   90.00
_cell.angle_beta   90.00
_cell.angle_gamma   90.00
#
_symmetry.space_group_name_H-M   'P 1'
#
loop_
_entity.id
_entity.type
_entity.pdbx_description
1 polymer ?
#
loop_
_entity_poly.entity_id
_entity_poly.type
_entity_poly.pdbx_seq_one_letter_code
_entity_poly.pdbx_strand_id
1 'polypeptide(L)'
;EDWWAGPPLAASSGDAAAPNAPASVPTAVMMTVFPSVIFQQQVNSVSTRHIQPDGKGAFDFVWTHFGFEDDSEAMTQRRLRQANLFGPAGFVSADDGEVIEWSQEGFETKPAHRTLAELGGRDVGDTDHMVTETLIRGMYEYWRKVMEAEA
;
A
#
# COMPACT_ATOMS: atom_id res chain seq x y z
N GLU A 1 5.46 26.23 7.66
CA GLU A 1 6.61 25.31 7.55
C GLU A 1 6.19 24.17 6.67
N ASP A 2 6.79 24.13 5.49
CA ASP A 2 6.50 23.11 4.48
C ASP A 2 7.06 21.75 4.94
N TRP A 3 6.29 21.02 5.74
CA TRP A 3 6.63 19.64 6.11
C TRP A 3 6.79 18.74 4.86
N TRP A 4 6.22 19.20 3.73
CA TRP A 4 6.28 18.56 2.42
C TRP A 4 7.51 18.95 1.60
N ALA A 5 8.18 20.05 1.90
CA ALA A 5 9.37 20.53 1.18
C ALA A 5 10.61 19.72 1.55
N GLY A 6 10.63 18.49 1.08
CA GLY A 6 11.89 17.82 0.82
C GLY A 6 12.58 18.47 -0.39
N PRO A 7 13.90 18.31 -0.58
CA PRO A 7 14.49 18.64 -1.86
C PRO A 7 13.63 17.97 -2.93
N PRO A 8 13.33 18.65 -4.03
CA PRO A 8 12.60 18.04 -5.12
C PRO A 8 13.30 16.72 -5.41
N LEU A 9 12.52 15.64 -5.53
CA LEU A 9 13.05 14.41 -6.10
C LEU A 9 13.71 14.82 -7.40
N ALA A 10 15.02 14.66 -7.46
CA ALA A 10 15.77 14.99 -8.64
C ALA A 10 15.10 14.27 -9.81
N ALA A 11 14.49 15.05 -10.70
CA ALA A 11 13.95 14.61 -11.95
C ALA A 11 12.45 14.50 -12.12
N SER A 12 11.75 15.57 -11.85
CA SER A 12 10.62 15.84 -12.72
C SER A 12 10.81 17.16 -13.49
N SER A 13 12.03 17.53 -13.76
CA SER A 13 12.27 18.51 -14.82
C SER A 13 11.91 17.83 -16.12
N GLY A 14 10.95 18.37 -16.86
CA GLY A 14 10.64 17.96 -18.22
C GLY A 14 11.76 18.21 -19.24
N ASP A 15 12.99 18.15 -18.81
CA ASP A 15 14.16 18.13 -19.67
C ASP A 15 14.23 16.75 -20.31
N ALA A 16 14.16 16.74 -21.61
CA ALA A 16 14.30 15.55 -22.44
C ALA A 16 15.44 14.69 -21.87
N ALA A 17 15.06 13.51 -21.38
CA ALA A 17 15.99 12.59 -20.76
C ALA A 17 17.21 12.41 -21.66
N ALA A 18 18.38 12.68 -21.15
CA ALA A 18 19.62 12.32 -21.83
C ALA A 18 19.51 10.81 -22.18
N PRO A 19 19.94 10.38 -23.36
CA PRO A 19 19.75 9.00 -23.84
C PRO A 19 20.33 7.90 -22.95
N ASN A 20 20.99 8.26 -21.85
CA ASN A 20 21.55 7.36 -20.83
C ASN A 20 21.13 7.75 -19.40
N ALA A 21 20.07 8.54 -19.23
CA ALA A 21 19.57 8.83 -17.88
C ALA A 21 19.10 7.50 -17.24
N PRO A 22 19.47 7.22 -15.97
CA PRO A 22 18.95 6.04 -15.29
C PRO A 22 17.42 6.12 -15.25
N ALA A 23 16.76 4.99 -15.42
CA ALA A 23 15.31 4.90 -15.29
C ALA A 23 14.88 5.60 -14.01
N SER A 24 13.80 6.38 -14.06
CA SER A 24 13.29 7.10 -12.91
C SER A 24 13.04 6.11 -11.77
N VAL A 25 13.61 6.38 -10.60
CA VAL A 25 13.36 5.55 -9.41
C VAL A 25 11.88 5.69 -9.05
N PRO A 26 11.13 4.60 -8.89
CA PRO A 26 9.74 4.68 -8.46
C PRO A 26 9.61 5.44 -7.15
N THR A 27 8.68 6.38 -7.08
CA THR A 27 8.41 7.17 -5.87
C THR A 27 7.48 6.45 -4.91
N ALA A 28 6.73 5.47 -5.41
CA ALA A 28 5.87 4.59 -4.62
C ALA A 28 6.00 3.16 -5.16
N VAL A 29 6.27 2.23 -4.27
CA VAL A 29 6.29 0.80 -4.53
C VAL A 29 5.50 0.11 -3.43
N MET A 30 4.56 -0.73 -3.81
CA MET A 30 3.84 -1.60 -2.88
C MET A 30 3.96 -3.04 -3.36
N MET A 31 4.38 -3.93 -2.48
CA MET A 31 4.52 -5.35 -2.76
C MET A 31 3.77 -6.13 -1.69
N THR A 32 2.72 -6.84 -2.10
CA THR A 32 1.98 -7.72 -1.21
C THR A 32 2.61 -9.10 -1.21
N VAL A 33 2.95 -9.58 -0.02
CA VAL A 33 3.37 -10.95 0.23
C VAL A 33 2.21 -11.67 0.87
N PHE A 34 1.61 -12.57 0.10
CA PHE A 34 0.46 -13.37 0.57
C PHE A 34 0.82 -14.16 1.83
N PRO A 35 -0.07 -14.27 2.83
CA PRO A 35 -1.44 -13.76 2.80
C PRO A 35 -1.62 -12.33 3.32
N SER A 36 -0.71 -11.78 4.12
CA SER A 36 -1.08 -10.67 5.00
C SER A 36 0.00 -9.61 5.22
N VAL A 37 1.12 -9.65 4.49
CA VAL A 37 2.22 -8.70 4.66
C VAL A 37 2.35 -7.83 3.42
N ILE A 38 2.47 -6.53 3.62
CA ILE A 38 2.70 -5.54 2.56
C ILE A 38 4.01 -4.82 2.85
N PHE A 39 4.95 -4.88 1.91
CA PHE A 39 6.13 -4.01 1.89
C PHE A 39 5.80 -2.76 1.12
N GLN A 40 6.12 -1.63 1.68
CA GLN A 40 5.82 -0.35 1.07
C GLN A 40 7.01 0.59 1.14
N GLN A 41 7.29 1.21 0.00
CA GLN A 41 8.11 2.42 -0.08
C GLN A 41 7.25 3.55 -0.63
N GLN A 42 7.20 4.66 0.06
CA GLN A 42 6.61 5.90 -0.43
C GLN A 42 7.59 7.03 -0.16
N VAL A 43 8.17 7.55 -1.24
CA VAL A 43 9.23 8.55 -1.20
C VAL A 43 10.39 8.07 -0.31
N ASN A 44 10.60 8.66 0.86
CA ASN A 44 11.63 8.27 1.83
C ASN A 44 11.10 7.37 2.96
N SER A 45 9.80 7.12 3.01
CA SER A 45 9.21 6.21 3.99
C SER A 45 9.32 4.77 3.50
N VAL A 46 9.90 3.91 4.32
CA VAL A 46 9.94 2.47 4.09
C VAL A 46 9.25 1.80 5.27
N SER A 47 8.30 0.95 4.97
CA SER A 47 7.51 0.29 6.02
C SER A 47 7.04 -1.09 5.60
N THR A 48 6.70 -1.90 6.59
CA THR A 48 5.83 -3.06 6.40
C THR A 48 4.50 -2.81 7.09
N ARG A 49 3.46 -3.37 6.50
CA ARG A 49 2.12 -3.46 7.08
C ARG A 49 1.79 -4.94 7.22
N HIS A 50 1.39 -5.35 8.39
CA HIS A 50 1.01 -6.73 8.66
C HIS A 50 -0.43 -6.77 9.15
N ILE A 51 -1.29 -7.48 8.42
CA ILE A 51 -2.68 -7.70 8.78
C ILE A 51 -2.73 -8.97 9.62
N GLN A 52 -3.03 -8.84 10.91
CA GLN A 52 -3.11 -9.93 11.87
C GLN A 52 -4.57 -10.13 12.27
N PRO A 53 -5.22 -11.24 11.88
CA PRO A 53 -6.60 -11.49 12.27
C PRO A 53 -6.77 -11.51 13.79
N ASP A 54 -7.76 -10.79 14.27
CA ASP A 54 -8.19 -10.81 15.69
C ASP A 54 -9.65 -11.27 15.78
N GLY A 55 -9.83 -12.57 15.69
CA GLY A 55 -11.15 -13.18 15.70
C GLY A 55 -11.96 -12.93 14.42
N LYS A 56 -13.29 -12.97 14.55
CA LYS A 56 -14.21 -12.77 13.44
C LYS A 56 -14.60 -11.30 13.33
N GLY A 57 -14.32 -10.70 12.20
CA GLY A 57 -14.74 -9.33 11.90
C GLY A 57 -13.77 -8.24 12.39
N ALA A 58 -12.60 -8.62 12.91
CA ALA A 58 -11.57 -7.68 13.33
C ALA A 58 -10.17 -8.13 12.94
N PHE A 59 -9.25 -7.20 12.88
CA PHE A 59 -7.82 -7.48 12.70
C PHE A 59 -6.97 -6.34 13.27
N ASP A 60 -5.76 -6.66 13.66
CA ASP A 60 -4.72 -5.70 13.97
C ASP A 60 -3.94 -5.34 12.71
N PHE A 61 -3.81 -4.06 12.43
CA PHE A 61 -3.00 -3.56 11.32
C PHE A 61 -1.69 -3.01 11.85
N VAL A 62 -0.68 -3.86 11.91
CA VAL A 62 0.62 -3.55 12.50
C VAL A 62 1.54 -2.90 11.48
N TRP A 63 2.03 -1.71 11.81
CA TRP A 63 2.97 -0.96 10.98
C TRP A 63 4.36 -0.99 11.58
N THR A 64 5.35 -1.30 10.78
CA THR A 64 6.76 -1.20 11.14
C THR A 64 7.46 -0.26 10.16
N HIS A 65 8.00 0.84 10.66
CA HIS A 65 8.75 1.80 9.86
C HIS A 65 10.24 1.57 10.00
N PHE A 66 10.98 1.72 8.91
CA PHE A 66 12.40 1.47 8.84
C PHE A 66 13.18 2.77 8.58
N GLY A 67 14.34 2.88 9.23
CA GLY A 67 15.43 3.78 8.88
C GLY A 67 16.64 2.98 8.42
N PHE A 68 17.65 3.66 7.93
CA PHE A 68 18.93 3.05 7.56
C PHE A 68 20.01 3.54 8.55
N GLU A 69 21.00 2.68 8.78
CA GLU A 69 22.08 2.96 9.73
C GLU A 69 22.91 4.19 9.35
N ASP A 70 23.03 4.44 8.05
CA ASP A 70 23.77 5.57 7.46
C ASP A 70 22.89 6.81 7.23
N ASP A 71 21.64 6.81 7.69
CA ASP A 71 20.79 8.00 7.59
C ASP A 71 21.40 9.17 8.40
N SER A 72 21.47 10.33 7.78
CA SER A 72 21.77 11.56 8.52
C SER A 72 20.62 11.89 9.48
N GLU A 73 20.90 12.68 10.53
CA GLU A 73 19.85 13.16 11.46
C GLU A 73 18.69 13.83 10.71
N ALA A 74 18.99 14.63 9.69
CA ALA A 74 17.95 15.27 8.87
C ALA A 74 17.10 14.26 8.10
N MET A 75 17.68 13.16 7.62
CA MET A 75 16.96 12.10 6.94
C MET A 75 16.12 11.28 7.93
N THR A 76 16.65 10.97 9.10
CA THR A 76 15.92 10.30 10.17
C THR A 76 14.68 11.10 10.56
N GLN A 77 14.81 12.39 10.79
CA GLN A 77 13.69 13.27 11.11
C GLN A 77 12.66 13.34 9.98
N ARG A 78 13.09 13.29 8.74
CA ARG A 78 12.20 13.24 7.57
C ARG A 78 11.43 11.92 7.53
N ARG A 79 12.08 10.78 7.75
CA ARG A 79 11.41 9.47 7.80
C ARG A 79 10.38 9.42 8.93
N LEU A 80 10.71 9.95 10.11
CA LEU A 80 9.78 10.01 11.24
C LEU A 80 8.52 10.84 10.92
N ARG A 81 8.69 11.99 10.27
CA ARG A 81 7.54 12.81 9.83
C ARG A 81 6.67 12.07 8.81
N GLN A 82 7.27 11.37 7.86
CA GLN A 82 6.54 10.58 6.88
C GLN A 82 5.87 9.36 7.52
N ALA A 83 6.52 8.71 8.50
CA ALA A 83 5.92 7.64 9.28
C ALA A 83 4.68 8.12 10.03
N ASN A 84 4.72 9.32 10.62
CA ASN A 84 3.55 9.93 11.26
C ASN A 84 2.42 10.26 10.28
N LEU A 85 2.74 10.60 9.02
CA LEU A 85 1.74 10.87 8.00
C LEU A 85 1.09 9.59 7.45
N PHE A 86 1.92 8.60 7.14
CA PHE A 86 1.49 7.35 6.49
C PHE A 86 1.16 6.23 7.47
N GLY A 87 1.54 6.36 8.73
CA GLY A 87 1.27 5.38 9.78
C GLY A 87 -0.19 5.38 10.25
N PRO A 88 -0.55 4.48 11.17
CA PRO A 88 -1.95 4.26 11.57
C PRO A 88 -2.62 5.48 12.19
N ALA A 89 -1.88 6.34 12.86
CA ALA A 89 -2.39 7.60 13.42
C ALA A 89 -2.26 8.79 12.44
N GLY A 90 -1.74 8.54 11.25
CA GLY A 90 -1.57 9.55 10.22
C GLY A 90 -2.86 9.83 9.48
N PHE A 91 -2.96 11.04 8.94
CA PHE A 91 -4.17 11.49 8.25
C PHE A 91 -4.55 10.58 7.07
N VAL A 92 -3.59 10.05 6.35
CA VAL A 92 -3.84 9.17 5.19
C VAL A 92 -4.45 7.83 5.60
N SER A 93 -3.98 7.24 6.70
CA SER A 93 -4.45 5.91 7.11
C SER A 93 -5.65 5.94 8.05
N ALA A 94 -5.86 7.04 8.76
CA ALA A 94 -7.03 7.20 9.62
C ALA A 94 -8.33 7.24 8.81
N ASP A 95 -8.31 7.88 7.64
CA ASP A 95 -9.43 7.94 6.70
C ASP A 95 -9.78 6.53 6.18
N ASP A 96 -8.78 5.76 5.75
CA ASP A 96 -8.96 4.38 5.32
C ASP A 96 -9.52 3.49 6.45
N GLY A 97 -9.05 3.70 7.68
CA GLY A 97 -9.48 2.95 8.86
C GLY A 97 -10.97 3.11 9.12
N GLU A 98 -11.48 4.33 9.05
CA GLU A 98 -12.90 4.63 9.23
C GLU A 98 -13.77 3.97 8.14
N VAL A 99 -13.32 4.02 6.89
CA VAL A 99 -14.05 3.37 5.76
C VAL A 99 -14.09 1.85 5.91
N ILE A 100 -12.99 1.23 6.39
CA ILE A 100 -12.93 -0.22 6.64
C ILE A 100 -13.91 -0.60 7.76
N GLU A 101 -13.97 0.16 8.85
CA GLU A 101 -14.90 -0.06 9.95
C GLU A 101 -16.35 0.01 9.47
N TRP A 102 -16.74 1.05 8.74
CA TRP A 102 -18.09 1.17 8.18
C TRP A 102 -18.45 0.04 7.21
N SER A 103 -17.47 -0.43 6.45
CA SER A 103 -17.66 -1.56 5.54
C SER A 103 -17.98 -2.84 6.32
N GLN A 104 -17.25 -3.09 7.41
CA GLN A 104 -17.49 -4.24 8.29
C GLN A 104 -18.86 -4.15 8.96
N GLU A 105 -19.23 -3.01 9.50
CA GLU A 105 -20.58 -2.78 10.08
C GLU A 105 -21.68 -3.02 9.04
N GLY A 106 -21.45 -2.61 7.80
CA GLY A 106 -22.38 -2.85 6.69
C GLY A 106 -22.59 -4.33 6.42
N PHE A 107 -21.54 -5.14 6.43
CA PHE A 107 -21.61 -6.58 6.25
C PHE A 107 -22.33 -7.28 7.41
N GLU A 108 -22.08 -6.85 8.62
CA GLU A 108 -22.74 -7.41 9.82
C GLU A 108 -24.24 -7.06 9.90
N THR A 109 -24.59 -5.83 9.52
CA THR A 109 -25.97 -5.35 9.57
C THR A 109 -26.85 -5.97 8.48
N LYS A 110 -26.28 -6.29 7.32
CA LYS A 110 -27.00 -6.82 6.15
C LYS A 110 -26.30 -8.03 5.52
N PRO A 111 -26.13 -9.13 6.23
CA PRO A 111 -25.34 -10.28 5.76
C PRO A 111 -25.90 -10.97 4.50
N ALA A 112 -27.18 -10.77 4.19
CA ALA A 112 -27.81 -11.31 2.98
C ALA A 112 -27.61 -10.40 1.73
N HIS A 113 -27.11 -9.19 1.89
CA HIS A 113 -26.82 -8.31 0.77
C HIS A 113 -25.56 -8.77 0.05
N ARG A 114 -25.69 -8.90 -1.27
CA ARG A 114 -24.52 -9.15 -2.13
C ARG A 114 -24.06 -7.84 -2.71
N THR A 115 -22.76 -7.59 -2.61
CA THR A 115 -22.10 -6.47 -3.25
C THR A 115 -21.16 -6.97 -4.33
N LEU A 116 -20.96 -6.17 -5.36
CA LEU A 116 -19.99 -6.44 -6.42
C LEU A 116 -18.94 -5.33 -6.38
N ALA A 117 -17.68 -5.72 -6.18
CA ALA A 117 -16.55 -4.84 -6.39
C ALA A 117 -15.93 -5.17 -7.75
N GLU A 118 -15.92 -4.20 -8.66
CA GLU A 118 -15.22 -4.34 -9.94
C GLU A 118 -13.75 -4.02 -9.76
N LEU A 119 -12.87 -4.97 -10.11
CA LEU A 119 -11.42 -4.87 -9.97
C LEU A 119 -10.73 -4.61 -11.32
N GLY A 120 -11.30 -3.74 -12.16
CA GLY A 120 -10.67 -3.23 -13.37
C GLY A 120 -10.43 -4.27 -14.48
N GLY A 121 -11.20 -5.36 -14.54
CA GLY A 121 -11.06 -6.39 -15.58
C GLY A 121 -11.33 -7.80 -15.08
N ARG A 122 -11.01 -8.81 -15.90
CA ARG A 122 -11.36 -10.22 -15.61
C ARG A 122 -10.20 -11.18 -15.61
N ASP A 123 -9.10 -10.85 -16.27
CA ASP A 123 -7.93 -11.71 -16.39
C ASP A 123 -6.78 -11.24 -15.49
N VAL A 124 -5.74 -12.04 -15.41
CA VAL A 124 -4.50 -11.76 -14.67
C VAL A 124 -3.28 -11.69 -15.60
N GLY A 125 -3.52 -11.50 -16.89
CA GLY A 125 -2.49 -11.35 -17.91
C GLY A 125 -1.70 -10.05 -17.75
N ASP A 126 -0.59 -9.98 -18.46
CA ASP A 126 0.25 -8.77 -18.51
C ASP A 126 -0.53 -7.59 -19.09
N THR A 127 -0.26 -6.41 -18.56
CA THR A 127 -0.88 -5.16 -19.00
C THR A 127 0.17 -4.12 -19.31
N ASP A 128 -0.11 -3.23 -20.21
CA ASP A 128 0.77 -2.13 -20.64
C ASP A 128 0.52 -0.82 -19.88
N HIS A 129 -0.40 -0.83 -18.92
CA HIS A 129 -0.75 0.34 -18.10
C HIS A 129 -0.98 -0.03 -16.63
N MET A 130 -0.84 0.95 -15.75
CA MET A 130 -0.76 0.72 -14.30
C MET A 130 -2.12 0.56 -13.60
N VAL A 131 -3.21 1.05 -14.18
CA VAL A 131 -4.53 1.11 -13.51
C VAL A 131 -5.40 -0.05 -13.95
N THR A 132 -5.02 -1.27 -13.60
CA THR A 132 -5.75 -2.48 -14.02
C THR A 132 -6.13 -3.40 -12.88
N GLU A 133 -5.59 -3.16 -11.68
CA GLU A 133 -5.77 -4.04 -10.51
C GLU A 133 -5.48 -5.53 -10.76
N THR A 134 -4.72 -5.82 -11.80
CA THR A 134 -4.34 -7.19 -12.20
C THR A 134 -3.69 -7.95 -11.05
N LEU A 135 -2.82 -7.29 -10.28
CA LEU A 135 -2.14 -7.90 -9.13
C LEU A 135 -3.13 -8.29 -8.02
N ILE A 136 -4.14 -7.47 -7.79
CA ILE A 136 -5.19 -7.77 -6.80
C ILE A 136 -6.03 -8.96 -7.29
N ARG A 137 -6.39 -9.00 -8.56
CA ARG A 137 -7.09 -10.16 -9.15
C ARG A 137 -6.27 -11.44 -9.06
N GLY A 138 -4.97 -11.37 -9.34
CA GLY A 138 -4.04 -12.51 -9.19
C GLY A 138 -3.95 -13.01 -7.75
N MET A 139 -3.91 -12.10 -6.78
CA MET A 139 -3.96 -12.47 -5.37
C MET A 139 -5.25 -13.23 -5.01
N TYR A 140 -6.42 -12.74 -5.46
CA TYR A 140 -7.69 -13.43 -5.21
C TYR A 140 -7.82 -14.75 -5.95
N GLU A 141 -7.24 -14.88 -7.14
CA GLU A 141 -7.19 -16.15 -7.85
C GLU A 141 -6.36 -17.18 -7.06
N TYR A 142 -5.21 -16.79 -6.56
CA TYR A 142 -4.37 -17.65 -5.73
C TYR A 142 -5.05 -18.01 -4.41
N TRP A 143 -5.67 -17.04 -3.74
CA TRP A 143 -6.46 -17.28 -2.52
C TRP A 143 -7.54 -18.33 -2.74
N ARG A 144 -8.31 -18.21 -3.80
CA ARG A 144 -9.37 -19.16 -4.16
C ARG A 144 -8.80 -20.57 -4.34
N LYS A 145 -7.71 -20.68 -5.08
CA LYS A 145 -7.01 -21.96 -5.30
C LYS A 145 -6.56 -22.62 -3.99
N VAL A 146 -6.04 -21.85 -3.05
CA VAL A 146 -5.62 -22.36 -1.72
C VAL A 146 -6.83 -22.82 -0.91
N MET A 147 -7.89 -22.01 -0.88
CA MET A 147 -9.11 -22.34 -0.11
C MET A 147 -9.86 -23.55 -0.67
N GLU A 148 -9.85 -23.73 -1.99
CA GLU A 148 -10.48 -24.91 -2.63
C GLU A 148 -9.66 -26.20 -2.43
N ALA A 149 -8.34 -26.08 -2.24
CA ALA A 149 -7.47 -27.24 -2.00
C ALA A 149 -7.62 -27.82 -0.58
N GLU A 150 -8.17 -27.08 0.35
CA GLU A 150 -8.40 -27.48 1.75
C GLU A 150 -9.85 -27.96 2.01
N ALA A 151 -10.72 -27.89 1.01
CA ALA A 151 -12.11 -28.34 1.09
C ALA A 151 -12.29 -29.76 0.56
#